data_9052f25b05dc8defad0fe0e7993ec4e0
#
_entry.id   9052f25b05dc8defad0fe0e7993ec4e0
#
_cell.length_a   1.000
_cell.length_b   1.000
_cell.length_c   1.000
_cell.angle_alpha   90.00
_cell.angle_beta   90.00
_cell.angle_gamma   90.00
#
_symmetry.space_group_name_H-M   'P 1'
#
loop_
_entity.id
_entity.type
_entity.pdbx_description
1 polymer ?
#
loop_
_entity_poly.entity_id
_entity_poly.type
_entity_poly.pdbx_seq_one_letter_code
_entity_poly.pdbx_strand_id
1 'polypeptide(L)'
;MILSIVIPFCDNDYQFLDEAINSIKKHVKFDDYEIIAVDNREKVKSAINTKDIKIVSKGYNIGCFEGRKFGVQNSQGEFIWNFDVDDLMIGDLFREDIKEDADVLQMFYIYNTGQRYDKKMFPIEYGINVWSRLYKAEIVKNFYAKLERPVNIFLREDLILFDAVCKSARVWKYIPKVIYEYNFKNATYNKDRKIKDVKEASFDDYKYVYEVLGDPKKAEFVFEDIKKIIERGY
;
A
#
# COMPACT_ATOMS: atom_id res chain seq x y z
N MET A 1 -4.14 -13.63 -14.87
CA MET A 1 -4.75 -12.71 -13.87
C MET A 1 -4.21 -11.31 -14.07
N ILE A 2 -5.09 -10.32 -14.16
CA ILE A 2 -4.65 -8.96 -14.48
C ILE A 2 -4.35 -8.12 -13.22
N LEU A 3 -5.07 -8.32 -12.12
CA LEU A 3 -4.96 -7.49 -10.93
C LEU A 3 -4.86 -8.32 -9.66
N SER A 4 -3.87 -8.03 -8.81
CA SER A 4 -3.83 -8.50 -7.43
C SER A 4 -4.00 -7.31 -6.49
N ILE A 5 -4.98 -7.39 -5.59
CA ILE A 5 -5.27 -6.38 -4.58
C ILE A 5 -4.73 -6.91 -3.24
N VAL A 6 -3.71 -6.24 -2.71
CA VAL A 6 -3.00 -6.64 -1.49
C VAL A 6 -3.48 -5.78 -0.33
N ILE A 7 -4.04 -6.41 0.70
CA ILE A 7 -4.63 -5.77 1.87
C ILE A 7 -3.91 -6.25 3.14
N PRO A 8 -2.87 -5.57 3.62
CA PRO A 8 -2.31 -5.87 4.94
C PRO A 8 -3.24 -5.34 6.04
N PHE A 9 -3.43 -6.13 7.10
CA PHE A 9 -4.21 -5.75 8.27
C PHE A 9 -3.62 -6.33 9.55
N CYS A 10 -3.89 -5.68 10.69
CA CYS A 10 -3.45 -6.13 12.01
C CYS A 10 -4.64 -6.22 12.99
N ASP A 11 -4.36 -6.51 14.26
CA ASP A 11 -5.40 -6.68 15.29
C ASP A 11 -6.36 -5.50 15.41
N ASN A 12 -5.87 -4.27 15.26
CA ASN A 12 -6.68 -3.05 15.40
C ASN A 12 -7.55 -2.76 14.17
N ASP A 13 -7.14 -3.26 13.00
CA ASP A 13 -7.74 -2.92 11.71
C ASP A 13 -8.66 -4.04 11.20
N TYR A 14 -8.60 -5.21 11.80
CA TYR A 14 -9.37 -6.39 11.39
C TYR A 14 -10.87 -6.12 11.24
N GLN A 15 -11.42 -5.24 12.07
CA GLN A 15 -12.84 -4.88 12.03
C GLN A 15 -13.29 -4.23 10.70
N PHE A 16 -12.35 -3.67 9.91
CA PHE A 16 -12.64 -3.01 8.63
C PHE A 16 -12.51 -3.95 7.43
N LEU A 17 -11.91 -5.13 7.61
CA LEU A 17 -11.56 -6.04 6.52
C LEU A 17 -12.77 -6.45 5.67
N ASP A 18 -13.87 -6.79 6.29
CA ASP A 18 -15.09 -7.22 5.57
C ASP A 18 -15.68 -6.08 4.74
N GLU A 19 -15.67 -4.86 5.25
CA GLU A 19 -16.18 -3.68 4.54
C GLU A 19 -15.30 -3.36 3.33
N ALA A 20 -13.97 -3.36 3.50
CA ALA A 20 -13.01 -3.18 2.42
C ALA A 20 -13.19 -4.21 1.32
N ILE A 21 -13.25 -5.51 1.65
CA ILE A 21 -13.44 -6.60 0.70
C ILE A 21 -14.77 -6.47 -0.05
N ASN A 22 -15.86 -6.18 0.67
CA ASN A 22 -17.17 -6.01 0.05
C ASN A 22 -17.21 -4.80 -0.89
N SER A 23 -16.53 -3.70 -0.54
CA SER A 23 -16.43 -2.54 -1.41
C SER A 23 -15.69 -2.86 -2.71
N ILE A 24 -14.59 -3.62 -2.63
CA ILE A 24 -13.82 -4.08 -3.79
C ILE A 24 -14.68 -4.99 -4.67
N LYS A 25 -15.31 -6.03 -4.10
CA LYS A 25 -16.16 -6.97 -4.84
C LYS A 25 -17.34 -6.27 -5.53
N LYS A 26 -17.86 -5.22 -4.91
CA LYS A 26 -18.95 -4.41 -5.48
C LYS A 26 -18.50 -3.62 -6.71
N HIS A 27 -17.27 -3.12 -6.71
CA HIS A 27 -16.81 -2.10 -7.66
C HIS A 27 -15.80 -2.59 -8.70
N VAL A 28 -15.14 -3.73 -8.52
CA VAL A 28 -14.38 -4.39 -9.58
C VAL A 28 -15.35 -5.11 -10.52
N LYS A 29 -15.36 -4.74 -11.81
CA LYS A 29 -16.36 -5.17 -12.81
C LYS A 29 -15.75 -6.14 -13.84
N PHE A 30 -14.88 -7.03 -13.39
CA PHE A 30 -14.29 -8.14 -14.16
C PHE A 30 -13.87 -9.24 -13.22
N ASP A 31 -13.68 -10.47 -13.73
CA ASP A 31 -13.39 -11.66 -12.90
C ASP A 31 -11.91 -11.98 -12.78
N ASP A 32 -11.05 -11.36 -13.62
CA ASP A 32 -9.62 -11.67 -13.71
C ASP A 32 -8.81 -10.90 -12.66
N TYR A 33 -9.23 -10.98 -11.38
CA TYR A 33 -8.52 -10.39 -10.25
C TYR A 33 -8.51 -11.33 -9.04
N GLU A 34 -7.61 -11.05 -8.09
CA GLU A 34 -7.56 -11.69 -6.78
C GLU A 34 -7.48 -10.65 -5.66
N ILE A 35 -7.98 -11.00 -4.48
CA ILE A 35 -7.77 -10.27 -3.24
C ILE A 35 -6.86 -11.11 -2.34
N ILE A 36 -5.77 -10.52 -1.88
CA ILE A 36 -4.80 -11.14 -0.98
C ILE A 36 -4.80 -10.35 0.33
N ALA A 37 -5.46 -10.92 1.34
CA ALA A 37 -5.43 -10.37 2.69
C ALA A 37 -4.19 -10.89 3.43
N VAL A 38 -3.34 -9.97 3.90
CA VAL A 38 -2.12 -10.30 4.63
C VAL A 38 -2.39 -10.14 6.12
N ASP A 39 -2.52 -11.28 6.81
CA ASP A 39 -2.84 -11.33 8.23
C ASP A 39 -1.58 -11.09 9.08
N ASN A 40 -1.45 -9.87 9.59
CA ASN A 40 -0.40 -9.43 10.50
C ASN A 40 -0.84 -9.43 11.98
N ARG A 41 -1.90 -10.14 12.33
CA ARG A 41 -2.33 -10.21 13.73
C ARG A 41 -1.34 -11.03 14.57
N GLU A 42 -1.08 -10.58 15.79
CA GLU A 42 -0.21 -11.31 16.73
C GLU A 42 -0.84 -12.62 17.20
N LYS A 43 -2.18 -12.65 17.28
CA LYS A 43 -2.93 -13.85 17.68
C LYS A 43 -4.13 -14.02 16.75
N VAL A 44 -4.15 -15.11 16.00
CA VAL A 44 -5.31 -15.50 15.21
C VAL A 44 -6.44 -15.90 16.16
N LYS A 45 -7.36 -14.96 16.44
CA LYS A 45 -8.49 -15.18 17.37
C LYS A 45 -9.74 -15.75 16.69
N SER A 46 -9.86 -15.63 15.38
CA SER A 46 -11.03 -16.07 14.61
C SER A 46 -10.64 -16.45 13.20
N ALA A 47 -11.30 -17.46 12.66
CA ALA A 47 -11.21 -17.76 11.24
C ALA A 47 -11.86 -16.60 10.45
N ILE A 48 -11.17 -16.13 9.43
CA ILE A 48 -11.72 -15.17 8.47
C ILE A 48 -12.57 -15.98 7.50
N ASN A 49 -13.77 -15.52 7.20
CA ASN A 49 -14.59 -16.16 6.16
C ASN A 49 -13.95 -15.86 4.79
N THR A 50 -13.31 -16.88 4.23
CA THR A 50 -12.37 -16.73 3.11
C THR A 50 -12.94 -17.15 1.77
N LYS A 51 -14.25 -17.30 1.66
CA LYS A 51 -14.82 -17.62 0.35
C LYS A 51 -14.44 -16.51 -0.62
N ASP A 52 -13.67 -16.85 -1.64
CA ASP A 52 -13.23 -15.96 -2.73
C ASP A 52 -12.09 -14.97 -2.42
N ILE A 53 -11.33 -15.15 -1.35
CA ILE A 53 -10.10 -14.38 -1.09
C ILE A 53 -8.96 -15.28 -0.66
N LYS A 54 -7.73 -14.87 -0.95
CA LYS A 54 -6.51 -15.55 -0.50
C LYS A 54 -6.02 -14.91 0.80
N ILE A 55 -5.87 -15.71 1.86
CA ILE A 55 -5.25 -15.24 3.09
C ILE A 55 -3.84 -15.79 3.19
N VAL A 56 -2.90 -14.91 3.49
CA VAL A 56 -1.50 -15.25 3.75
C VAL A 56 -1.06 -14.68 5.09
N SER A 57 -0.26 -15.45 5.86
CA SER A 57 0.24 -15.02 7.17
C SER A 57 1.60 -15.63 7.45
N LYS A 58 2.42 -14.93 8.23
CA LYS A 58 3.64 -15.45 8.85
C LYS A 58 3.38 -15.99 10.25
N GLY A 59 2.18 -15.82 10.79
CA GLY A 59 1.82 -16.22 12.15
C GLY A 59 2.20 -15.20 13.22
N TYR A 60 2.73 -14.06 12.84
CA TYR A 60 3.08 -12.95 13.72
C TYR A 60 3.06 -11.62 12.93
N ASN A 61 3.07 -10.49 13.64
CA ASN A 61 3.10 -9.17 13.02
C ASN A 61 4.47 -8.87 12.42
N ILE A 62 4.54 -8.72 11.12
CA ILE A 62 5.74 -8.40 10.35
C ILE A 62 5.81 -6.91 9.94
N GLY A 63 4.86 -6.10 10.39
CA GLY A 63 4.76 -4.69 10.02
C GLY A 63 4.14 -4.45 8.63
N CYS A 64 3.81 -3.20 8.33
CA CYS A 64 3.09 -2.84 7.10
C CYS A 64 3.95 -3.05 5.85
N PHE A 65 5.21 -2.60 5.87
CA PHE A 65 6.13 -2.73 4.73
C PHE A 65 6.37 -4.20 4.35
N GLU A 66 6.76 -5.04 5.31
CA GLU A 66 6.97 -6.48 5.07
C GLU A 66 5.65 -7.19 4.75
N GLY A 67 4.52 -6.73 5.30
CA GLY A 67 3.19 -7.23 4.95
C GLY A 67 2.86 -7.00 3.47
N ARG A 68 3.07 -5.78 2.97
CA ARG A 68 2.89 -5.47 1.53
C ARG A 68 3.85 -6.31 0.67
N LYS A 69 5.13 -6.40 1.04
CA LYS A 69 6.11 -7.25 0.36
C LYS A 69 5.65 -8.71 0.31
N PHE A 70 5.20 -9.26 1.42
CA PHE A 70 4.74 -10.64 1.50
C PHE A 70 3.47 -10.88 0.66
N GLY A 71 2.52 -9.94 0.66
CA GLY A 71 1.35 -9.99 -0.22
C GLY A 71 1.74 -9.98 -1.70
N VAL A 72 2.64 -9.07 -2.09
CA VAL A 72 3.14 -8.98 -3.47
C VAL A 72 3.87 -10.26 -3.89
N GLN A 73 4.66 -10.88 -3.02
CA GLN A 73 5.33 -12.16 -3.30
C GLN A 73 4.35 -13.30 -3.53
N ASN A 74 3.16 -13.22 -2.94
CA ASN A 74 2.08 -14.21 -3.09
C ASN A 74 1.10 -13.88 -4.22
N SER A 75 1.30 -12.79 -4.97
CA SER A 75 0.42 -12.32 -6.02
C SER A 75 0.72 -12.94 -7.38
N GLN A 76 -0.32 -13.05 -8.23
CA GLN A 76 -0.24 -13.56 -9.59
C GLN A 76 -0.64 -12.53 -10.66
N GLY A 77 -1.22 -11.39 -10.26
CA GLY A 77 -1.68 -10.35 -11.17
C GLY A 77 -0.51 -9.65 -11.89
N GLU A 78 -0.80 -9.15 -13.09
CA GLU A 78 0.13 -8.30 -13.85
C GLU A 78 0.29 -6.91 -13.23
N PHE A 79 -0.75 -6.47 -12.53
CA PHE A 79 -0.74 -5.26 -11.73
C PHE A 79 -0.97 -5.55 -10.26
N ILE A 80 -0.34 -4.75 -9.40
CA ILE A 80 -0.50 -4.78 -7.94
C ILE A 80 -1.21 -3.51 -7.51
N TRP A 81 -2.24 -3.66 -6.70
CA TRP A 81 -2.87 -2.58 -5.96
C TRP A 81 -2.66 -2.80 -4.46
N ASN A 82 -1.90 -1.92 -3.82
CA ASN A 82 -1.83 -1.89 -2.37
C ASN A 82 -3.04 -1.13 -1.83
N PHE A 83 -3.91 -1.82 -1.13
CA PHE A 83 -5.16 -1.29 -0.61
C PHE A 83 -5.12 -1.25 0.92
N ASP A 84 -5.45 -0.13 1.53
CA ASP A 84 -5.48 -0.01 2.98
C ASP A 84 -6.81 -0.53 3.53
N VAL A 85 -6.74 -1.33 4.58
CA VAL A 85 -7.90 -2.09 5.08
C VAL A 85 -9.02 -1.23 5.64
N ASP A 86 -8.72 0.00 6.07
CA ASP A 86 -9.67 0.95 6.63
C ASP A 86 -10.24 1.94 5.61
N ASP A 87 -9.94 1.72 4.34
CA ASP A 87 -10.39 2.53 3.20
C ASP A 87 -11.45 1.81 2.36
N LEU A 88 -12.07 2.54 1.42
CA LEU A 88 -13.16 2.01 0.60
C LEU A 88 -12.90 2.21 -0.90
N MET A 89 -13.31 1.24 -1.68
CA MET A 89 -13.51 1.40 -3.11
C MET A 89 -14.92 1.95 -3.36
N ILE A 90 -15.02 3.09 -4.03
CA ILE A 90 -16.30 3.80 -4.23
C ILE A 90 -16.69 4.00 -5.70
N GLY A 91 -15.79 3.72 -6.61
CA GLY A 91 -16.01 3.86 -8.05
C GLY A 91 -15.72 2.58 -8.83
N ASP A 92 -16.43 2.35 -9.91
CA ASP A 92 -16.31 1.15 -10.72
C ASP A 92 -15.00 1.14 -11.53
N LEU A 93 -14.25 0.05 -11.38
CA LEU A 93 -13.06 -0.28 -12.16
C LEU A 93 -13.42 -1.37 -13.17
N PHE A 94 -13.32 -1.04 -14.46
CA PHE A 94 -13.56 -1.97 -15.54
C PHE A 94 -12.25 -2.53 -16.11
N ARG A 95 -12.31 -3.66 -16.78
CA ARG A 95 -11.14 -4.30 -17.39
C ARG A 95 -10.41 -3.37 -18.38
N GLU A 96 -11.16 -2.61 -19.15
CA GLU A 96 -10.62 -1.64 -20.11
C GLU A 96 -9.97 -0.41 -19.50
N ASP A 97 -10.17 -0.13 -18.21
CA ASP A 97 -9.46 0.93 -17.49
C ASP A 97 -7.99 0.56 -17.26
N ILE A 98 -7.69 -0.74 -17.19
CA ILE A 98 -6.33 -1.25 -16.98
C ILE A 98 -5.61 -1.27 -18.33
N LYS A 99 -4.70 -0.31 -18.51
CA LYS A 99 -3.86 -0.19 -19.70
C LYS A 99 -2.59 -1.01 -19.50
N GLU A 100 -2.51 -2.17 -20.15
CA GLU A 100 -1.41 -3.16 -19.97
C GLU A 100 -0.03 -2.63 -20.37
N ASP A 101 0.01 -1.62 -21.24
CA ASP A 101 1.24 -0.93 -21.64
C ASP A 101 1.69 0.16 -20.66
N ALA A 102 1.00 0.32 -19.51
CA ALA A 102 1.43 1.22 -18.45
C ALA A 102 2.28 0.50 -17.41
N ASP A 103 3.26 1.21 -16.85
CA ASP A 103 4.00 0.79 -15.66
C ASP A 103 3.27 1.17 -14.39
N VAL A 104 2.58 2.33 -14.43
CA VAL A 104 1.77 2.84 -13.32
C VAL A 104 0.46 3.42 -13.87
N LEU A 105 -0.64 3.06 -13.22
CA LEU A 105 -1.96 3.62 -13.47
C LEU A 105 -2.38 4.42 -12.24
N GLN A 106 -2.42 5.75 -12.37
CA GLN A 106 -2.85 6.66 -11.31
C GLN A 106 -4.37 6.80 -11.33
N MET A 107 -5.04 6.51 -10.24
CA MET A 107 -6.48 6.73 -10.02
C MET A 107 -6.74 8.07 -9.35
N PHE A 108 -7.96 8.60 -9.53
CA PHE A 108 -8.46 9.71 -8.74
C PHE A 108 -9.05 9.17 -7.43
N TYR A 109 -9.03 10.01 -6.40
CA TYR A 109 -9.52 9.64 -5.08
C TYR A 109 -10.12 10.82 -4.34
N ILE A 110 -10.84 10.52 -3.27
CA ILE A 110 -11.36 11.51 -2.33
C ILE A 110 -10.97 11.15 -0.90
N TYR A 111 -10.93 12.14 -0.04
CA TYR A 111 -10.97 11.91 1.41
C TYR A 111 -12.41 11.83 1.90
N ASN A 112 -12.68 11.04 2.92
CA ASN A 112 -14.00 11.01 3.55
C ASN A 112 -14.41 12.35 4.21
N THR A 113 -13.53 13.35 4.18
CA THR A 113 -13.80 14.76 4.52
C THR A 113 -14.40 15.55 3.35
N GLY A 114 -14.51 14.94 2.17
CA GLY A 114 -15.01 15.57 0.94
C GLY A 114 -13.95 16.21 0.05
N GLN A 115 -12.68 16.27 0.49
CA GLN A 115 -11.60 16.77 -0.37
C GLN A 115 -11.34 15.77 -1.51
N ARG A 116 -11.30 16.28 -2.75
CA ARG A 116 -11.16 15.47 -3.97
C ARG A 116 -9.82 15.72 -4.65
N TYR A 117 -9.27 14.63 -5.22
CA TYR A 117 -8.07 14.61 -6.04
C TYR A 117 -8.44 13.97 -7.39
N ASP A 118 -9.09 14.75 -8.27
CA ASP A 118 -9.71 14.31 -9.51
C ASP A 118 -9.18 15.04 -10.76
N LYS A 119 -7.99 15.63 -10.66
CA LYS A 119 -7.31 16.30 -11.78
C LYS A 119 -6.09 15.49 -12.21
N LYS A 120 -5.75 15.53 -13.49
CA LYS A 120 -4.48 15.02 -13.99
C LYS A 120 -3.37 15.95 -13.52
N MET A 121 -2.58 15.48 -12.60
CA MET A 121 -1.43 16.17 -12.03
C MET A 121 -0.19 15.29 -12.22
N PHE A 122 1.00 15.84 -12.07
CA PHE A 122 2.21 15.02 -12.02
C PHE A 122 2.11 14.02 -10.88
N PRO A 123 2.66 12.79 -11.03
CA PRO A 123 2.54 11.75 -10.00
C PRO A 123 2.90 12.21 -8.58
N ILE A 124 3.93 13.08 -8.45
CA ILE A 124 4.37 13.60 -7.17
C ILE A 124 3.35 14.56 -6.52
N GLU A 125 2.52 15.23 -7.31
CA GLU A 125 1.49 16.16 -6.82
C GLU A 125 0.30 15.43 -6.18
N TYR A 126 0.09 14.14 -6.53
CA TYR A 126 -0.87 13.24 -5.87
C TYR A 126 -0.36 12.69 -4.54
N GLY A 127 0.81 13.14 -4.10
CA GLY A 127 1.49 12.57 -2.95
C GLY A 127 2.10 11.20 -3.24
N ILE A 128 2.65 10.62 -2.20
CA ILE A 128 3.40 9.36 -2.25
C ILE A 128 2.51 8.13 -2.00
N ASN A 129 1.20 8.32 -1.90
CA ASN A 129 0.26 7.29 -1.49
C ASN A 129 0.27 6.08 -2.44
N VAL A 130 0.54 4.91 -1.92
CA VAL A 130 0.60 3.67 -2.72
C VAL A 130 -0.79 3.17 -3.11
N TRP A 131 -1.80 3.46 -2.32
CA TRP A 131 -3.17 3.00 -2.52
C TRP A 131 -3.91 3.70 -3.69
N SER A 132 -3.44 4.85 -4.13
CA SER A 132 -4.03 5.56 -5.29
C SER A 132 -3.51 5.11 -6.65
N ARG A 133 -2.75 3.99 -6.70
CA ARG A 133 -2.08 3.53 -7.92
C ARG A 133 -2.14 2.02 -8.09
N LEU A 134 -2.24 1.61 -9.37
CA LEU A 134 -1.91 0.24 -9.77
C LEU A 134 -0.48 0.25 -10.32
N TYR A 135 0.34 -0.68 -9.89
CA TYR A 135 1.74 -0.79 -10.30
C TYR A 135 1.95 -2.06 -11.12
N LYS A 136 2.73 -1.99 -12.20
CA LYS A 136 3.16 -3.19 -12.90
C LYS A 136 3.87 -4.12 -11.92
N ALA A 137 3.38 -5.36 -11.80
CA ALA A 137 3.86 -6.31 -10.79
C ALA A 137 5.35 -6.57 -10.87
N GLU A 138 5.90 -6.63 -12.08
CA GLU A 138 7.33 -6.84 -12.30
C GLU A 138 8.18 -5.79 -11.60
N ILE A 139 7.81 -4.51 -11.69
CA ILE A 139 8.55 -3.40 -11.07
C ILE A 139 8.61 -3.58 -9.55
N VAL A 140 7.45 -3.84 -8.94
CA VAL A 140 7.33 -3.97 -7.48
C VAL A 140 8.01 -5.25 -6.99
N LYS A 141 7.83 -6.36 -7.69
CA LYS A 141 8.47 -7.64 -7.36
C LYS A 141 9.99 -7.55 -7.47
N ASN A 142 10.50 -6.92 -8.53
CA ASN A 142 11.94 -6.72 -8.71
C ASN A 142 12.55 -5.83 -7.62
N PHE A 143 11.83 -4.82 -7.15
CA PHE A 143 12.28 -4.02 -6.01
C PHE A 143 12.36 -4.89 -4.75
N TYR A 144 11.27 -5.55 -4.38
CA TYR A 144 11.24 -6.37 -3.16
C TYR A 144 12.22 -7.56 -3.20
N ALA A 145 12.50 -8.12 -4.38
CA ALA A 145 13.47 -9.21 -4.55
C ALA A 145 14.92 -8.78 -4.23
N LYS A 146 15.25 -7.50 -4.36
CA LYS A 146 16.57 -6.96 -4.01
C LYS A 146 16.78 -6.81 -2.51
N LEU A 147 15.71 -6.86 -1.71
CA LEU A 147 15.79 -6.79 -0.26
C LEU A 147 16.05 -8.17 0.33
N GLU A 148 17.32 -8.48 0.57
CA GLU A 148 17.80 -9.80 0.99
C GLU A 148 17.46 -10.16 2.43
N ARG A 149 17.12 -9.17 3.24
CA ARG A 149 16.71 -9.34 4.65
C ARG A 149 15.40 -8.63 4.96
N PRO A 150 14.66 -9.03 6.01
CA PRO A 150 13.54 -8.26 6.53
C PRO A 150 13.99 -6.88 7.03
N VAL A 151 13.10 -5.90 6.93
CA VAL A 151 13.30 -4.53 7.41
C VAL A 151 12.13 -4.07 8.28
N ASN A 152 12.45 -3.28 9.31
CA ASN A 152 11.46 -2.74 10.23
C ASN A 152 11.15 -1.27 9.88
N ILE A 153 10.23 -1.08 8.95
CA ILE A 153 9.83 0.22 8.42
C ILE A 153 8.35 0.44 8.73
N PHE A 154 8.04 1.41 9.59
CA PHE A 154 6.68 1.73 10.02
C PHE A 154 6.12 3.03 9.45
N LEU A 155 6.99 3.98 9.11
CA LEU A 155 6.61 5.28 8.56
C LEU A 155 7.28 5.48 7.21
N ARG A 156 6.62 6.23 6.32
CA ARG A 156 7.16 6.53 4.99
C ARG A 156 7.43 5.29 4.11
N GLU A 157 6.82 4.15 4.42
CA GLU A 157 6.89 2.96 3.57
C GLU A 157 6.33 3.24 2.17
N ASP A 158 5.31 4.09 2.09
CA ASP A 158 4.74 4.56 0.84
C ASP A 158 5.76 5.33 -0.01
N LEU A 159 6.54 6.22 0.63
CA LEU A 159 7.59 6.96 -0.04
C LEU A 159 8.66 6.04 -0.61
N ILE A 160 9.05 5.02 0.13
CA ILE A 160 10.06 4.05 -0.32
C ILE A 160 9.58 3.30 -1.56
N LEU A 161 8.35 2.79 -1.54
CA LEU A 161 7.79 2.11 -2.70
C LEU A 161 7.63 3.06 -3.90
N PHE A 162 7.18 4.29 -3.64
CA PHE A 162 7.07 5.32 -4.67
C PHE A 162 8.42 5.63 -5.31
N ASP A 163 9.48 5.79 -4.51
CA ASP A 163 10.84 6.01 -4.99
C ASP A 163 11.36 4.84 -5.83
N ALA A 164 11.11 3.62 -5.37
CA ALA A 164 11.49 2.41 -6.11
C ALA A 164 10.81 2.35 -7.48
N VAL A 165 9.52 2.67 -7.52
CA VAL A 165 8.73 2.72 -8.76
C VAL A 165 9.22 3.83 -9.67
N CYS A 166 9.41 5.05 -9.16
CA CYS A 166 9.89 6.19 -9.96
C CYS A 166 11.24 5.93 -10.65
N LYS A 167 12.11 5.10 -10.06
CA LYS A 167 13.39 4.73 -10.67
C LYS A 167 13.25 3.76 -11.84
N SER A 168 12.16 3.00 -11.92
CA SER A 168 11.98 1.91 -12.86
C SER A 168 10.87 2.16 -13.87
N ALA A 169 9.79 2.82 -13.45
CA ALA A 169 8.61 3.08 -14.28
C ALA A 169 8.88 4.19 -15.30
N ARG A 170 8.46 3.94 -16.53
CA ARG A 170 8.60 4.88 -17.67
C ARG A 170 7.27 5.36 -18.21
N VAL A 171 6.25 4.52 -18.15
CA VAL A 171 4.93 4.79 -18.72
C VAL A 171 3.91 4.97 -17.61
N TRP A 172 3.51 6.23 -17.40
CA TRP A 172 2.49 6.62 -16.43
C TRP A 172 1.20 6.98 -17.17
N LYS A 173 0.11 6.36 -16.78
CA LYS A 173 -1.22 6.66 -17.33
C LYS A 173 -2.22 6.93 -16.21
N TYR A 174 -3.39 7.47 -16.57
CA TYR A 174 -4.43 7.80 -15.63
C TYR A 174 -5.67 6.94 -15.88
N ILE A 175 -6.30 6.53 -14.80
CA ILE A 175 -7.68 6.11 -14.78
C ILE A 175 -8.48 7.34 -14.31
N PRO A 176 -9.14 8.09 -15.21
CA PRO A 176 -9.75 9.38 -14.89
C PRO A 176 -11.10 9.22 -14.18
N LYS A 177 -11.11 8.41 -13.13
CA LYS A 177 -12.28 8.08 -12.32
C LYS A 177 -11.90 8.17 -10.85
N VAL A 178 -12.80 8.67 -10.02
CA VAL A 178 -12.67 8.60 -8.57
C VAL A 178 -13.05 7.17 -8.16
N ILE A 179 -12.06 6.39 -7.76
CA ILE A 179 -12.23 4.97 -7.45
C ILE A 179 -12.07 4.71 -5.96
N TYR A 180 -11.25 5.51 -5.27
CA TYR A 180 -10.80 5.27 -3.90
C TYR A 180 -11.27 6.35 -2.95
N GLU A 181 -11.73 5.97 -1.77
CA GLU A 181 -12.01 6.86 -0.65
C GLU A 181 -11.04 6.57 0.49
N TYR A 182 -10.20 7.56 0.80
CA TYR A 182 -9.29 7.50 1.92
C TYR A 182 -10.00 7.91 3.21
N ASN A 183 -9.97 7.04 4.20
CA ASN A 183 -10.62 7.27 5.49
C ASN A 183 -9.71 8.03 6.46
N PHE A 184 -9.64 9.34 6.28
CA PHE A 184 -8.80 10.22 7.10
C PHE A 184 -9.09 10.12 8.62
N LYS A 185 -10.31 9.77 9.02
CA LYS A 185 -10.67 9.62 10.44
C LYS A 185 -10.02 8.43 11.12
N ASN A 186 -9.73 7.38 10.35
CA ASN A 186 -9.09 6.16 10.83
C ASN A 186 -7.57 6.18 10.63
N ALA A 187 -7.06 7.17 9.89
CA ALA A 187 -5.65 7.29 9.59
C ALA A 187 -4.79 7.17 10.87
N THR A 188 -3.72 6.43 10.77
CA THR A 188 -2.77 6.13 11.85
C THR A 188 -2.28 7.40 12.57
N TYR A 189 -2.27 8.54 11.87
CA TYR A 189 -1.88 9.85 12.39
C TYR A 189 -2.92 10.52 13.31
N ASN A 190 -4.18 10.06 13.32
CA ASN A 190 -5.28 10.78 13.98
C ASN A 190 -5.68 10.24 15.34
N LYS A 191 -5.15 9.14 15.81
CA LYS A 191 -5.55 8.55 17.09
C LYS A 191 -4.32 8.13 17.88
N ASP A 192 -4.29 8.56 19.13
CA ASP A 192 -3.67 7.98 20.34
C ASP A 192 -2.83 6.67 20.22
N ARG A 193 -2.47 6.26 19.01
CA ARG A 193 -1.35 5.36 18.79
C ARG A 193 -0.16 6.13 19.34
N LYS A 194 0.05 5.99 20.66
CA LYS A 194 1.33 6.32 21.25
C LYS A 194 2.34 5.67 20.33
N ILE A 195 3.07 6.50 19.61
CA ILE A 195 4.16 6.09 18.72
C ILE A 195 5.27 5.45 19.57
N LYS A 196 4.90 4.53 20.45
CA LYS A 196 5.84 3.69 21.20
C LYS A 196 6.64 2.81 20.25
N ASP A 197 6.01 2.41 19.16
CA ASP A 197 6.58 1.47 18.20
C ASP A 197 7.57 2.16 17.23
N VAL A 198 7.51 3.48 17.09
CA VAL A 198 8.47 4.22 16.25
C VAL A 198 9.85 4.34 16.88
N LYS A 199 9.99 4.14 18.19
CA LYS A 199 11.32 4.05 18.82
C LYS A 199 12.14 2.86 18.32
N GLU A 200 11.50 1.90 17.66
CA GLU A 200 12.13 0.71 17.10
C GLU A 200 12.44 0.83 15.61
N ALA A 201 12.01 1.92 14.93
CA ALA A 201 12.40 2.14 13.54
C ALA A 201 13.92 2.35 13.48
N SER A 202 14.62 1.35 13.00
CA SER A 202 16.06 1.40 12.87
C SER A 202 16.46 2.26 11.68
N PHE A 203 17.23 3.32 11.90
CA PHE A 203 17.86 4.09 10.83
C PHE A 203 18.61 3.17 9.84
N ASP A 204 19.21 2.11 10.32
CA ASP A 204 19.94 1.13 9.54
C ASP A 204 19.03 0.42 8.50
N ASP A 205 17.75 0.25 8.78
CA ASP A 205 16.81 -0.34 7.83
C ASP A 205 16.47 0.63 6.70
N TYR A 206 16.25 1.91 7.00
CA TYR A 206 16.06 2.94 5.97
C TYR A 206 17.31 3.10 5.12
N LYS A 207 18.49 3.15 5.76
CA LYS A 207 19.78 3.24 5.07
C LYS A 207 19.97 2.04 4.13
N TYR A 208 19.76 0.82 4.62
CA TYR A 208 19.85 -0.40 3.81
C TYR A 208 18.95 -0.33 2.58
N VAL A 209 17.67 0.02 2.75
CA VAL A 209 16.73 0.08 1.62
C VAL A 209 17.14 1.15 0.61
N TYR A 210 17.59 2.32 1.06
CA TYR A 210 18.05 3.38 0.15
C TYR A 210 19.40 3.08 -0.48
N GLU A 211 20.27 2.28 0.16
CA GLU A 211 21.47 1.71 -0.48
C GLU A 211 21.07 0.77 -1.63
N VAL A 212 20.12 -0.13 -1.41
CA VAL A 212 19.55 -1.01 -2.47
C VAL A 212 18.92 -0.19 -3.60
N LEU A 213 18.28 0.93 -3.27
CA LEU A 213 17.75 1.87 -4.27
C LEU A 213 18.84 2.70 -4.98
N GLY A 214 20.10 2.66 -4.53
CA GLY A 214 21.20 3.46 -5.08
C GLY A 214 21.11 4.95 -4.73
N ASP A 215 20.47 5.30 -3.60
CA ASP A 215 20.33 6.69 -3.11
C ASP A 215 20.48 6.77 -1.57
N PRO A 216 21.63 6.37 -1.03
CA PRO A 216 21.81 6.29 0.43
C PRO A 216 21.64 7.64 1.15
N LYS A 217 21.91 8.78 0.47
CA LYS A 217 21.73 10.12 1.05
C LYS A 217 20.27 10.43 1.36
N LYS A 218 19.34 9.87 0.61
CA LYS A 218 17.92 10.08 0.83
C LYS A 218 17.44 9.42 2.14
N ALA A 219 18.11 8.38 2.61
CA ALA A 219 17.81 7.76 3.91
C ALA A 219 17.93 8.76 5.06
N GLU A 220 18.97 9.60 5.07
CA GLU A 220 19.16 10.61 6.10
C GLU A 220 18.02 11.63 6.10
N PHE A 221 17.65 12.11 4.90
CA PHE A 221 16.55 13.06 4.75
C PHE A 221 15.21 12.48 5.24
N VAL A 222 14.90 11.25 4.86
CA VAL A 222 13.64 10.58 5.26
C VAL A 222 13.63 10.33 6.77
N PHE A 223 14.75 9.93 7.35
CA PHE A 223 14.83 9.68 8.78
C PHE A 223 14.72 10.95 9.61
N GLU A 224 15.30 12.07 9.16
CA GLU A 224 15.10 13.38 9.81
C GLU A 224 13.64 13.86 9.72
N ASP A 225 12.93 13.58 8.62
CA ASP A 225 11.50 13.85 8.51
C ASP A 225 10.69 13.01 9.49
N ILE A 226 11.02 11.72 9.64
CA ILE A 226 10.40 10.82 10.62
C ILE A 226 10.61 11.33 12.05
N LYS A 227 11.81 11.76 12.41
CA LYS A 227 12.08 12.34 13.73
C LYS A 227 11.18 13.55 14.01
N LYS A 228 11.02 14.45 13.03
CA LYS A 228 10.14 15.61 13.16
C LYS A 228 8.68 15.22 13.34
N ILE A 229 8.22 14.16 12.67
CA ILE A 229 6.87 13.61 12.84
C ILE A 229 6.69 13.12 14.28
N ILE A 230 7.66 12.36 14.79
CA ILE A 230 7.64 11.84 16.17
C ILE A 230 7.64 12.96 17.21
N GLU A 231 8.52 13.97 17.03
CA GLU A 231 8.64 15.12 17.94
C GLU A 231 7.37 15.97 18.01
N ARG A 232 6.61 16.05 16.91
CA ARG A 232 5.33 16.79 16.84
C ARG A 232 4.16 16.04 17.49
N GLY A 233 4.37 14.78 17.92
CA GLY A 233 3.35 13.98 18.58
C GLY A 233 2.28 13.43 17.65
N TYR A 234 2.61 13.27 16.36
CA TYR A 234 1.78 12.54 15.41
C TYR A 234 1.95 11.05 15.59
#